data_a33f06b7bc19eb7fe439d5ae916a9b2f
#
_entry.id   a33f06b7bc19eb7fe439d5ae916a9b2f
#
_cell.length_a   1.000
_cell.length_b   1.000
_cell.length_c   1.000
_cell.angle_alpha   90.00
_cell.angle_beta   90.00
_cell.angle_gamma   90.00
#
_symmetry.space_group_name_H-M   'P 1'
#
loop_
_entity.id
_entity.type
_entity.pdbx_description
1 polymer ?
#
loop_
_entity_poly.entity_id
_entity_poly.type
_entity_poly.pdbx_seq_one_letter_code
_entity_poly.pdbx_strand_id
1 'polypeptide(L)'
;MRYTHCPDCGQRLSARPIGDEGLVPWCESCRRPWFDTFSTCIITAVMNEKGEVLLQRETRRPDREVLVAGYIKPGESAEDAARREIREETGLTATTLRYMGSWPHMEGNMLMLGFAATAEGEPSPDSSEILSDRWATMEDAVRSLREGSIAQQVVMAIRDHK
;
A
#
# COMPACT_ATOMS: atom_id res chain seq x y z
N MET A 1 -1.33 -23.97 4.36
CA MET A 1 -1.12 -23.95 2.88
C MET A 1 -2.31 -23.24 2.24
N ARG A 2 -2.07 -22.16 1.51
CA ARG A 2 -3.12 -21.38 0.83
C ARG A 2 -3.63 -22.07 -0.43
N TYR A 3 -2.74 -22.76 -1.15
CA TYR A 3 -3.08 -23.44 -2.39
C TYR A 3 -3.30 -24.93 -2.17
N THR A 4 -4.46 -25.44 -2.61
CA THR A 4 -4.79 -26.87 -2.64
C THR A 4 -4.69 -27.46 -4.04
N HIS A 5 -4.82 -26.61 -5.06
CA HIS A 5 -4.70 -26.95 -6.47
C HIS A 5 -3.72 -26.02 -7.18
N CYS A 6 -3.06 -26.53 -8.20
CA CYS A 6 -2.11 -25.77 -9.00
C CYS A 6 -2.82 -24.67 -9.79
N PRO A 7 -2.45 -23.39 -9.65
CA PRO A 7 -3.04 -22.30 -10.43
C PRO A 7 -2.82 -22.43 -11.94
N ASP A 8 -1.73 -23.11 -12.38
CA ASP A 8 -1.42 -23.24 -13.81
C ASP A 8 -2.22 -24.36 -14.49
N CYS A 9 -2.35 -25.53 -13.84
CA CYS A 9 -2.91 -26.73 -14.50
C CYS A 9 -4.12 -27.33 -13.76
N GLY A 10 -4.50 -26.80 -12.61
CA GLY A 10 -5.64 -27.27 -11.84
C GLY A 10 -5.42 -28.57 -11.07
N GLN A 11 -4.27 -29.23 -11.20
CA GLN A 11 -3.98 -30.49 -10.49
C GLN A 11 -3.86 -30.26 -8.98
N ARG A 12 -4.33 -31.22 -8.19
CA ARG A 12 -4.17 -31.19 -6.73
C ARG A 12 -2.69 -31.18 -6.35
N LEU A 13 -2.32 -30.30 -5.44
CA LEU A 13 -0.95 -30.18 -4.96
C LEU A 13 -0.64 -31.25 -3.90
N SER A 14 0.57 -31.80 -3.96
CA SER A 14 1.21 -32.58 -2.89
C SER A 14 2.01 -31.64 -1.99
N ALA A 15 2.53 -32.15 -0.87
CA ALA A 15 3.47 -31.41 -0.04
C ALA A 15 4.87 -32.02 -0.20
N ARG A 16 5.87 -31.17 -0.45
CA ARG A 16 7.29 -31.59 -0.53
C ARG A 16 8.18 -30.72 0.33
N PRO A 17 9.22 -31.27 0.95
CA PRO A 17 10.24 -30.44 1.60
C PRO A 17 11.06 -29.70 0.53
N ILE A 18 11.20 -28.38 0.71
CA ILE A 18 11.96 -27.50 -0.19
C ILE A 18 12.98 -26.71 0.64
N GLY A 19 14.22 -27.16 0.62
CA GLY A 19 15.30 -26.53 1.38
C GLY A 19 14.93 -26.35 2.86
N ASP A 20 15.11 -25.13 3.38
CA ASP A 20 14.78 -24.69 4.73
C ASP A 20 13.33 -24.19 4.91
N GLU A 21 12.56 -24.09 3.82
CA GLU A 21 11.16 -23.65 3.82
C GLU A 21 10.17 -24.69 4.40
N GLY A 22 10.65 -25.91 4.68
CA GLY A 22 9.83 -27.01 5.18
C GLY A 22 8.91 -27.60 4.09
N LEU A 23 7.68 -27.97 4.47
CA LEU A 23 6.72 -28.56 3.55
C LEU A 23 5.99 -27.50 2.72
N VAL A 24 6.27 -27.46 1.43
CA VAL A 24 5.70 -26.51 0.47
C VAL A 24 4.76 -27.25 -0.50
N PRO A 25 3.61 -26.66 -0.88
CA PRO A 25 2.75 -27.18 -1.94
C PRO A 25 3.53 -27.38 -3.24
N TRP A 26 3.44 -28.59 -3.82
CA TRP A 26 4.16 -28.98 -5.02
C TRP A 26 3.22 -29.52 -6.10
N CYS A 27 3.38 -29.04 -7.32
CA CYS A 27 2.66 -29.58 -8.47
C CYS A 27 3.51 -30.65 -9.17
N GLU A 28 3.01 -31.90 -9.18
CA GLU A 28 3.70 -33.01 -9.83
C GLU A 28 3.73 -32.87 -11.36
N SER A 29 2.66 -32.32 -11.94
CA SER A 29 2.54 -32.10 -13.38
C SER A 29 3.44 -30.96 -13.87
N CYS A 30 3.39 -29.81 -13.22
CA CYS A 30 4.19 -28.64 -13.60
C CYS A 30 5.62 -28.69 -13.04
N ARG A 31 5.90 -29.63 -12.12
CA ARG A 31 7.22 -29.87 -11.48
C ARG A 31 7.78 -28.61 -10.81
N ARG A 32 6.92 -27.88 -10.07
CA ARG A 32 7.30 -26.64 -9.38
C ARG A 32 6.60 -26.47 -8.04
N PRO A 33 7.24 -25.77 -7.07
CA PRO A 33 6.60 -25.39 -5.82
C PRO A 33 5.63 -24.21 -6.00
N TRP A 34 4.70 -24.08 -5.05
CA TRP A 34 3.81 -22.95 -4.89
C TRP A 34 3.93 -22.40 -3.47
N PHE A 35 4.67 -21.32 -3.34
CA PHE A 35 4.80 -20.60 -2.07
C PHE A 35 3.56 -19.78 -1.79
N ASP A 36 3.26 -19.56 -0.51
CA ASP A 36 2.21 -18.62 -0.13
C ASP A 36 2.59 -17.22 -0.59
N THR A 37 1.65 -16.53 -1.20
CA THR A 37 1.82 -15.19 -1.75
C THR A 37 0.96 -14.19 -1.01
N PHE A 38 1.37 -12.95 -1.01
CA PHE A 38 0.62 -11.79 -0.51
C PHE A 38 0.66 -10.67 -1.55
N SER A 39 -0.33 -9.79 -1.50
CA SER A 39 -0.35 -8.61 -2.35
C SER A 39 0.62 -7.56 -1.82
N THR A 40 1.21 -6.79 -2.72
CA THR A 40 2.05 -5.64 -2.37
C THR A 40 1.32 -4.36 -2.73
N CYS A 41 1.31 -3.40 -1.78
CA CYS A 41 0.66 -2.11 -1.93
C CYS A 41 1.60 -1.01 -1.47
N ILE A 42 1.38 0.18 -1.99
CA ILE A 42 1.98 1.40 -1.42
C ILE A 42 0.98 2.09 -0.49
N ILE A 43 1.50 2.88 0.44
CA ILE A 43 0.77 3.86 1.22
C ILE A 43 1.63 5.10 1.37
N THR A 44 1.11 6.26 0.99
CA THR A 44 1.91 7.49 0.86
C THR A 44 1.29 8.65 1.62
N ALA A 45 2.04 9.23 2.56
CA ALA A 45 1.72 10.53 3.10
C ALA A 45 2.21 11.61 2.13
N VAL A 46 1.28 12.24 1.43
CA VAL A 46 1.54 13.33 0.50
C VAL A 46 1.54 14.64 1.26
N MET A 47 2.60 15.43 1.11
CA MET A 47 2.76 16.71 1.81
C MET A 47 2.88 17.87 0.81
N ASN A 48 2.34 19.02 1.20
CA ASN A 48 2.57 20.28 0.49
C ASN A 48 3.85 21.00 1.00
N GLU A 49 4.18 22.14 0.42
CA GLU A 49 5.32 22.98 0.81
C GLU A 49 5.27 23.46 2.27
N LYS A 50 4.09 23.54 2.87
CA LYS A 50 3.91 23.91 4.28
C LYS A 50 4.15 22.73 5.23
N GLY A 51 4.36 21.52 4.70
CA GLY A 51 4.50 20.29 5.48
C GLY A 51 3.17 19.77 6.03
N GLU A 52 2.04 20.20 5.47
CA GLU A 52 0.72 19.65 5.77
C GLU A 52 0.51 18.37 4.97
N VAL A 53 -0.15 17.38 5.58
CA VAL A 53 -0.44 16.06 5.02
C VAL A 53 -1.81 16.07 4.35
N LEU A 54 -1.91 15.54 3.14
CA LEU A 54 -3.18 15.32 2.46
C LEU A 54 -3.89 14.11 3.07
N LEU A 55 -5.08 14.34 3.60
CA LEU A 55 -5.99 13.31 4.07
C LEU A 55 -7.18 13.20 3.11
N GLN A 56 -7.56 11.98 2.79
CA GLN A 56 -8.64 11.68 1.86
C GLN A 56 -9.76 10.90 2.54
N ARG A 57 -10.98 11.01 2.01
CA ARG A 57 -12.09 10.13 2.33
C ARG A 57 -12.50 9.39 1.08
N GLU A 58 -12.51 8.08 1.17
CA GLU A 58 -12.96 7.20 0.08
C GLU A 58 -14.49 7.13 0.05
N THR A 59 -15.06 7.02 -1.14
CA THR A 59 -16.50 6.78 -1.35
C THR A 59 -16.99 5.52 -0.63
N ARG A 60 -16.14 4.48 -0.59
CA ARG A 60 -16.44 3.20 0.08
C ARG A 60 -16.37 3.28 1.61
N ARG A 61 -15.68 4.29 2.17
CA ARG A 61 -15.43 4.45 3.61
C ARG A 61 -15.49 5.94 4.01
N PRO A 62 -16.65 6.60 3.89
CA PRO A 62 -16.78 8.03 4.10
C PRO A 62 -16.62 8.44 5.56
N ASP A 63 -16.66 7.48 6.48
CA ASP A 63 -16.58 7.65 7.93
C ASP A 63 -15.15 7.85 8.45
N ARG A 64 -14.12 7.65 7.62
CA ARG A 64 -12.73 7.75 8.04
C ARG A 64 -11.84 8.43 7.01
N GLU A 65 -10.77 9.01 7.52
CA GLU A 65 -9.70 9.57 6.69
C GLU A 65 -8.59 8.55 6.47
N VAL A 66 -7.99 8.59 5.30
CA VAL A 66 -6.95 7.68 4.82
C VAL A 66 -5.83 8.48 4.13
N LEU A 67 -4.71 7.82 3.85
CA LEU A 67 -3.65 8.30 2.97
C LEU A 67 -3.84 7.69 1.57
N VAL A 68 -3.19 8.29 0.57
CA VAL A 68 -3.06 7.72 -0.78
C VAL A 68 -2.51 6.30 -0.69
N ALA A 69 -3.20 5.33 -1.31
CA ALA A 69 -2.77 3.93 -1.27
C ALA A 69 -3.27 3.15 -2.48
N GLY A 70 -2.43 2.23 -2.98
CA GLY A 70 -2.82 1.39 -4.10
C GLY A 70 -1.94 0.17 -4.29
N TYR A 71 -2.39 -0.72 -5.16
CA TYR A 71 -1.64 -1.93 -5.50
C TYR A 71 -0.47 -1.63 -6.43
N ILE A 72 0.66 -2.28 -6.17
CA ILE A 72 1.78 -2.31 -7.12
C ILE A 72 1.40 -3.28 -8.24
N LYS A 73 1.45 -2.80 -9.49
CA LYS A 73 1.12 -3.60 -10.67
C LYS A 73 2.31 -4.46 -11.11
N PRO A 74 2.08 -5.61 -11.77
CA PRO A 74 3.17 -6.41 -12.33
C PRO A 74 4.09 -5.57 -13.25
N GLY A 75 5.39 -5.59 -12.98
CA GLY A 75 6.40 -4.83 -13.73
C GLY A 75 6.58 -3.38 -13.29
N GLU A 76 5.85 -2.93 -12.28
CA GLU A 76 5.96 -1.59 -11.70
C GLU A 76 6.87 -1.60 -10.46
N SER A 77 7.69 -0.57 -10.29
CA SER A 77 8.40 -0.35 -9.02
C SER A 77 7.45 0.23 -7.96
N ALA A 78 7.81 0.11 -6.68
CA ALA A 78 7.01 0.70 -5.61
C ALA A 78 6.98 2.23 -5.70
N GLU A 79 8.08 2.84 -6.13
CA GLU A 79 8.20 4.28 -6.35
C GLU A 79 7.32 4.77 -7.51
N ASP A 80 7.26 4.01 -8.60
CA ASP A 80 6.39 4.34 -9.74
C ASP A 80 4.92 4.18 -9.36
N ALA A 81 4.57 3.12 -8.62
CA ALA A 81 3.23 2.92 -8.07
C ALA A 81 2.81 4.09 -7.18
N ALA A 82 3.70 4.54 -6.27
CA ALA A 82 3.41 5.68 -5.40
C ALA A 82 3.16 6.97 -6.20
N ARG A 83 3.98 7.25 -7.21
CA ARG A 83 3.79 8.44 -8.09
C ARG A 83 2.49 8.34 -8.90
N ARG A 84 2.17 7.16 -9.40
CA ARG A 84 0.94 6.91 -10.18
C ARG A 84 -0.30 7.10 -9.31
N GLU A 85 -0.34 6.48 -8.12
CA GLU A 85 -1.50 6.60 -7.22
C GLU A 85 -1.68 8.05 -6.72
N ILE A 86 -0.59 8.77 -6.40
CA ILE A 86 -0.67 10.21 -6.07
C ILE A 86 -1.36 10.96 -7.21
N ARG A 87 -0.94 10.71 -8.45
CA ARG A 87 -1.50 11.41 -9.61
C ARG A 87 -2.95 11.02 -9.87
N GLU A 88 -3.28 9.72 -9.81
CA GLU A 88 -4.62 9.19 -10.08
C GLU A 88 -5.63 9.63 -9.01
N GLU A 89 -5.27 9.57 -7.73
CA GLU A 89 -6.18 9.88 -6.63
C GLU A 89 -6.25 11.36 -6.28
N THR A 90 -5.20 12.14 -6.55
CA THR A 90 -5.11 13.53 -6.08
C THR A 90 -4.96 14.58 -7.18
N GLY A 91 -4.55 14.19 -8.38
CA GLY A 91 -4.17 15.10 -9.45
C GLY A 91 -2.81 15.79 -9.25
N LEU A 92 -2.16 15.58 -8.09
CA LEU A 92 -0.88 16.21 -7.76
C LEU A 92 0.30 15.53 -8.46
N THR A 93 1.42 16.25 -8.57
CA THR A 93 2.67 15.71 -9.07
C THR A 93 3.70 15.60 -7.94
N ALA A 94 4.14 14.37 -7.64
CA ALA A 94 5.16 14.14 -6.63
C ALA A 94 6.53 14.66 -7.09
N THR A 95 7.12 15.60 -6.36
CA THR A 95 8.45 16.17 -6.61
C THR A 95 9.54 15.41 -5.88
N THR A 96 9.24 14.93 -4.66
CA THR A 96 10.13 14.06 -3.89
C THR A 96 9.39 12.81 -3.46
N LEU A 97 10.13 11.73 -3.24
CA LEU A 97 9.60 10.49 -2.68
C LEU A 97 10.66 9.85 -1.79
N ARG A 98 10.29 9.51 -0.56
CA ARG A 98 11.18 8.87 0.41
C ARG A 98 10.50 7.64 1.01
N TYR A 99 11.16 6.49 0.94
CA TYR A 99 10.70 5.27 1.61
C TYR A 99 10.79 5.41 3.14
N MET A 100 9.74 5.03 3.85
CA MET A 100 9.59 5.18 5.29
C MET A 100 9.63 3.85 6.04
N GLY A 101 9.40 2.75 5.36
CA GLY A 101 9.33 1.41 5.95
C GLY A 101 8.27 0.53 5.32
N SER A 102 8.11 -0.68 5.86
CA SER A 102 7.07 -1.61 5.41
C SER A 102 6.29 -2.17 6.60
N TRP A 103 5.00 -2.40 6.37
CA TRP A 103 4.06 -2.87 7.38
C TRP A 103 3.25 -4.05 6.85
N PRO A 104 3.22 -5.18 7.56
CA PRO A 104 2.32 -6.27 7.21
C PRO A 104 0.87 -5.89 7.56
N HIS A 105 -0.04 -6.06 6.61
CA HIS A 105 -1.47 -5.93 6.81
C HIS A 105 -2.10 -7.33 6.79
N MET A 106 -2.18 -7.96 7.97
CA MET A 106 -2.53 -9.36 8.10
C MET A 106 -3.96 -9.68 7.62
N GLU A 107 -4.94 -8.83 7.94
CA GLU A 107 -6.34 -9.01 7.53
C GLU A 107 -6.51 -9.00 6.00
N GLY A 108 -5.76 -8.16 5.30
CA GLY A 108 -5.77 -8.08 3.84
C GLY A 108 -4.77 -9.00 3.15
N ASN A 109 -3.95 -9.73 3.91
CA ASN A 109 -2.82 -10.50 3.37
C ASN A 109 -1.96 -9.67 2.40
N MET A 110 -1.52 -8.51 2.86
CA MET A 110 -0.77 -7.53 2.07
C MET A 110 0.50 -7.08 2.80
N LEU A 111 1.51 -6.69 2.05
CA LEU A 111 2.63 -5.90 2.52
C LEU A 111 2.46 -4.46 2.02
N MET A 112 2.40 -3.51 2.95
CA MET A 112 2.29 -2.09 2.66
C MET A 112 3.68 -1.45 2.70
N LEU A 113 4.10 -0.84 1.60
CA LEU A 113 5.34 -0.07 1.48
C LEU A 113 5.01 1.41 1.68
N GLY A 114 5.49 1.98 2.78
CA GLY A 114 5.18 3.35 3.17
C GLY A 114 6.14 4.38 2.58
N PHE A 115 5.58 5.48 2.10
CA PHE A 115 6.33 6.60 1.54
C PHE A 115 5.90 7.93 2.14
N ALA A 116 6.85 8.87 2.18
CA ALA A 116 6.61 10.29 2.33
C ALA A 116 6.88 10.95 0.98
N ALA A 117 5.96 11.77 0.50
CA ALA A 117 6.12 12.51 -0.74
C ALA A 117 5.87 14.00 -0.52
N THR A 118 6.65 14.86 -1.17
CA THR A 118 6.26 16.25 -1.41
C THR A 118 5.62 16.33 -2.79
N ALA A 119 4.51 17.02 -2.91
CA ALA A 119 3.82 17.17 -4.18
C ALA A 119 3.38 18.61 -4.42
N GLU A 120 3.29 18.97 -5.70
CA GLU A 120 2.89 20.28 -6.21
C GLU A 120 1.60 20.16 -7.01
N GLY A 121 0.88 21.26 -7.08
CA GLY A 121 -0.39 21.41 -7.80
C GLY A 121 -1.55 21.66 -6.85
N GLU A 122 -2.74 21.79 -7.43
CA GLU A 122 -3.99 21.87 -6.68
C GLU A 122 -4.67 20.50 -6.69
N PRO A 123 -5.13 19.99 -5.54
CA PRO A 123 -5.83 18.72 -5.48
C PRO A 123 -7.06 18.74 -6.41
N SER A 124 -7.08 17.83 -7.34
CA SER A 124 -8.17 17.65 -8.30
C SER A 124 -8.31 16.16 -8.61
N PRO A 125 -8.88 15.38 -7.69
CA PRO A 125 -8.99 13.94 -7.88
C PRO A 125 -9.85 13.62 -9.10
N ASP A 126 -9.26 12.91 -10.06
CA ASP A 126 -9.96 12.38 -11.24
C ASP A 126 -10.52 10.97 -10.96
N SER A 127 -10.86 10.73 -9.72
CA SER A 127 -11.27 9.40 -9.26
C SER A 127 -12.67 9.44 -8.64
N SER A 128 -13.55 8.58 -9.12
CA SER A 128 -14.85 8.34 -8.47
C SER A 128 -14.72 7.65 -7.10
N GLU A 129 -13.50 7.24 -6.74
CA GLU A 129 -13.21 6.57 -5.48
C GLU A 129 -12.99 7.55 -4.32
N ILE A 130 -12.58 8.78 -4.60
CA ILE A 130 -12.31 9.81 -3.60
C ILE A 130 -13.54 10.72 -3.45
N LEU A 131 -14.07 10.78 -2.24
CA LEU A 131 -15.22 11.62 -1.88
C LEU A 131 -14.79 13.06 -1.56
N SER A 132 -13.69 13.22 -0.84
CA SER A 132 -13.13 14.51 -0.45
C SER A 132 -11.69 14.37 0.00
N ASP A 133 -10.95 15.47 -0.08
CA ASP A 133 -9.60 15.61 0.45
C ASP A 133 -9.47 16.90 1.27
N ARG A 134 -8.47 16.95 2.13
CA ARG A 134 -8.08 18.15 2.88
C ARG A 134 -6.62 18.09 3.30
N TRP A 135 -6.00 19.25 3.38
CA TRP A 135 -4.72 19.42 4.03
C TRP A 135 -4.86 19.48 5.56
N ALA A 136 -3.99 18.78 6.27
CA ALA A 136 -3.97 18.69 7.72
C ALA A 136 -2.56 18.93 8.25
N THR A 137 -2.42 19.59 9.39
CA THR A 137 -1.12 19.62 10.08
C THR A 137 -0.69 18.20 10.44
N MET A 138 0.60 18.00 10.67
CA MET A 138 1.13 16.68 11.07
C MET A 138 0.43 16.14 12.32
N GLU A 139 0.21 16.99 13.32
CA GLU A 139 -0.47 16.65 14.57
C GLU A 139 -1.95 16.31 14.36
N ASP A 140 -2.61 17.04 13.47
CA ASP A 140 -4.02 16.77 13.13
C ASP A 140 -4.13 15.46 12.34
N ALA A 141 -3.25 15.22 11.39
CA ALA A 141 -3.20 13.96 10.63
C ALA A 141 -3.04 12.75 11.57
N VAL A 142 -2.11 12.80 12.54
CA VAL A 142 -1.95 11.72 13.53
C VAL A 142 -3.24 11.49 14.34
N ARG A 143 -3.97 12.54 14.70
CA ARG A 143 -5.21 12.41 15.48
C ARG A 143 -6.41 11.94 14.66
N SER A 144 -6.47 12.34 13.40
CA SER A 144 -7.61 12.06 12.51
C SER A 144 -7.57 10.65 11.91
N LEU A 145 -6.38 10.11 11.71
CA LEU A 145 -6.21 8.75 11.24
C LEU A 145 -6.56 7.74 12.34
N ARG A 146 -7.15 6.61 11.93
CA ARG A 146 -7.54 5.55 12.87
C ARG A 146 -6.34 5.11 13.71
N GLU A 147 -6.50 5.07 15.02
CA GLU A 147 -5.46 4.64 15.95
C GLU A 147 -4.93 3.24 15.61
N GLY A 148 -3.60 3.10 15.60
CA GLY A 148 -2.90 1.86 15.26
C GLY A 148 -2.94 1.47 13.79
N SER A 149 -3.58 2.26 12.92
CA SER A 149 -3.58 1.99 11.48
C SER A 149 -2.20 2.19 10.87
N ILE A 150 -1.93 1.51 9.74
CA ILE A 150 -0.69 1.70 9.00
C ILE A 150 -0.55 3.16 8.53
N ALA A 151 -1.64 3.81 8.12
CA ALA A 151 -1.64 5.22 7.76
C ALA A 151 -1.12 6.11 8.90
N GLN A 152 -1.61 5.90 10.12
CA GLN A 152 -1.13 6.63 11.30
C GLN A 152 0.35 6.34 11.58
N GLN A 153 0.78 5.07 11.49
CA GLN A 153 2.17 4.69 11.71
C GLN A 153 3.12 5.34 10.70
N VAL A 154 2.73 5.45 9.42
CA VAL A 154 3.51 6.16 8.39
C VAL A 154 3.67 7.64 8.74
N VAL A 155 2.58 8.33 9.13
CA VAL A 155 2.64 9.75 9.52
C VAL A 155 3.49 9.95 10.77
N MET A 156 3.37 9.06 11.77
CA MET A 156 4.23 9.09 12.96
C MET A 156 5.70 8.87 12.62
N ALA A 157 6.02 7.93 11.74
CA ALA A 157 7.39 7.69 11.29
C ALA A 157 7.99 8.95 10.62
N ILE A 158 7.19 9.70 9.84
CA ILE A 158 7.64 10.95 9.22
C ILE A 158 7.91 12.02 10.29
N ARG A 159 7.00 12.17 11.24
CA ARG A 159 7.13 13.13 12.34
C ARG A 159 8.41 12.89 13.17
N ASP A 160 8.70 11.63 13.47
CA ASP A 160 9.79 11.24 14.37
C ASP A 160 11.16 11.19 13.65
N HIS A 161 11.18 11.30 12.31
CA HIS A 161 12.40 11.36 11.48
C HIS A 161 12.76 12.79 10.98
N LYS A 162 12.15 13.82 11.57
CA LYS A 162 12.51 15.23 11.30
C LYS A 162 13.78 15.66 12.05
#